data_90b1b0a7d35de14d65823a5977bb1f66
#
_entry.id   90b1b0a7d35de14d65823a5977bb1f66
#
_cell.length_a   1.000
_cell.length_b   1.000
_cell.length_c   1.000
_cell.angle_alpha   90.00
_cell.angle_beta   90.00
_cell.angle_gamma   90.00
#
_symmetry.space_group_name_H-M   'P 1'
#
loop_
_entity.id
_entity.type
_entity.pdbx_description
1 polymer ?
#
loop_
_entity_poly.entity_id
_entity_poly.type
_entity_poly.pdbx_seq_one_letter_code
_entity_poly.pdbx_strand_id
1 'polypeptide(L)'
;MVSASRRITAGEFQQCVDNGVAELVEIKIGYDGIVLAHSKNVPPMSLTNKQIYLALAGKIPNPAAPEQFIDNPYTSWNEIDDSLPKIKIGVMGPPPSSGTRDAFVSLLMEKGCEQIPTIAALKQAKRSQFDTLCQSIRSDGAYIETGENDNIIVQKLEMNPTDLGILGYNFLDQNRDKLQGSLLDGVAADYKSIAARQYEAARPLYLYVKKSHIPFIPGINEFLYDLTSEETWGEEGYLREKGLIPASQQERQEFRKDALLLKDFTL
;
A
#
# COMPACT_ATOMS: atom_id res chain seq x y z
N MET A 1 -7.26 2.85 -21.15
CA MET A 1 -7.52 3.08 -19.71
C MET A 1 -6.39 2.42 -18.92
N VAL A 2 -6.04 2.97 -17.75
CA VAL A 2 -5.03 2.41 -16.85
C VAL A 2 -5.46 2.60 -15.40
N SER A 3 -5.32 1.55 -14.58
CA SER A 3 -5.53 1.62 -13.13
C SER A 3 -4.24 2.03 -12.42
N ALA A 4 -4.35 2.79 -11.36
CA ALA A 4 -3.22 3.22 -10.55
C ALA A 4 -3.57 3.17 -9.05
N SER A 5 -2.59 2.83 -8.22
CA SER A 5 -2.72 2.75 -6.76
C SER A 5 -2.32 4.04 -6.04
N ARG A 6 -2.09 5.10 -6.77
CA ARG A 6 -1.88 6.48 -6.32
C ARG A 6 -2.24 7.45 -7.43
N ARG A 7 -2.37 8.71 -7.07
CA ARG A 7 -2.55 9.76 -8.08
C ARG A 7 -1.30 9.90 -8.93
N ILE A 8 -1.49 10.15 -10.24
CA ILE A 8 -0.41 10.45 -11.17
C ILE A 8 0.39 11.68 -10.70
N THR A 9 1.71 11.59 -10.76
CA THR A 9 2.58 12.71 -10.40
C THR A 9 2.69 13.74 -11.53
N ALA A 10 3.11 14.97 -11.21
CA ALA A 10 3.34 16.01 -12.21
C ALA A 10 4.33 15.57 -13.30
N GLY A 11 5.41 14.88 -12.92
CA GLY A 11 6.41 14.37 -13.87
C GLY A 11 5.86 13.30 -14.81
N GLU A 12 5.07 12.37 -14.28
CA GLU A 12 4.41 11.33 -15.10
C GLU A 12 3.36 11.92 -16.03
N PHE A 13 2.57 12.89 -15.54
CA PHE A 13 1.61 13.58 -16.40
C PHE A 13 2.30 14.37 -17.52
N GLN A 14 3.41 15.05 -17.20
CA GLN A 14 4.20 15.74 -18.23
C GLN A 14 4.74 14.76 -19.28
N GLN A 15 5.23 13.59 -18.87
CA GLN A 15 5.63 12.54 -19.82
C GLN A 15 4.47 12.08 -20.71
N CYS A 16 3.24 11.98 -20.15
CA CYS A 16 2.06 11.69 -20.96
C CYS A 16 1.82 12.78 -22.01
N VAL A 17 1.89 14.05 -21.61
CA VAL A 17 1.72 15.20 -22.52
C VAL A 17 2.77 15.19 -23.62
N ASP A 18 4.04 14.98 -23.28
CA ASP A 18 5.15 14.93 -24.24
C ASP A 18 5.00 13.78 -25.26
N ASN A 19 4.29 12.72 -24.87
CA ASN A 19 3.94 11.59 -25.74
C ASN A 19 2.55 11.72 -26.41
N GLY A 20 1.97 12.92 -26.43
CA GLY A 20 0.72 13.22 -27.11
C GLY A 20 -0.54 12.79 -26.35
N VAL A 21 -0.46 12.59 -25.04
CA VAL A 21 -1.59 12.24 -24.16
C VAL A 21 -1.81 13.39 -23.17
N ALA A 22 -2.40 14.48 -23.63
CA ALA A 22 -2.68 15.66 -22.81
C ALA A 22 -4.05 15.63 -22.12
N GLU A 23 -5.02 14.90 -22.71
CA GLU A 23 -6.39 14.85 -22.22
C GLU A 23 -6.69 13.52 -21.55
N LEU A 24 -6.76 13.57 -20.21
CA LEU A 24 -7.10 12.43 -19.35
C LEU A 24 -8.37 12.73 -18.54
N VAL A 25 -9.17 11.70 -18.28
CA VAL A 25 -10.18 11.73 -17.22
C VAL A 25 -9.63 10.95 -16.03
N GLU A 26 -9.64 11.56 -14.84
CA GLU A 26 -9.26 10.93 -13.57
C GLU A 26 -10.51 10.50 -12.81
N ILE A 27 -10.53 9.28 -12.35
CA ILE A 27 -11.62 8.73 -11.53
C ILE A 27 -11.00 8.06 -10.30
N LYS A 28 -11.29 8.57 -9.10
CA LYS A 28 -10.96 7.86 -7.87
C LYS A 28 -12.04 6.80 -7.62
N ILE A 29 -11.63 5.53 -7.68
CA ILE A 29 -12.54 4.39 -7.56
C ILE A 29 -12.93 4.17 -6.08
N GLY A 30 -11.98 4.32 -5.17
CA GLY A 30 -12.15 4.06 -3.74
C GLY A 30 -10.79 3.93 -3.06
N TYR A 31 -10.74 3.14 -2.01
CA TYR A 31 -9.53 2.91 -1.22
C TYR A 31 -9.22 1.42 -1.09
N ASP A 32 -7.95 1.14 -0.87
CA ASP A 32 -7.41 -0.15 -0.46
C ASP A 32 -6.51 0.06 0.76
N GLY A 33 -6.37 -0.95 1.60
CA GLY A 33 -5.45 -0.96 2.73
C GLY A 33 -4.36 -2.00 2.55
N ILE A 34 -3.12 -1.65 2.91
CA ILE A 34 -2.04 -2.62 3.02
C ILE A 34 -1.94 -3.06 4.47
N VAL A 35 -2.00 -4.35 4.71
CA VAL A 35 -2.03 -4.90 6.07
C VAL A 35 -0.82 -5.82 6.32
N LEU A 36 -0.33 -5.83 7.56
CA LEU A 36 0.54 -6.88 8.06
C LEU A 36 -0.35 -7.87 8.81
N ALA A 37 -0.68 -8.97 8.16
CA ALA A 37 -1.52 -10.02 8.71
C ALA A 37 -0.69 -11.13 9.36
N HIS A 38 -1.26 -11.82 10.32
CA HIS A 38 -0.69 -13.02 10.94
C HIS A 38 -1.80 -13.98 11.38
N SER A 39 -1.41 -15.18 11.77
CA SER A 39 -2.36 -16.19 12.27
C SER A 39 -3.09 -15.69 13.53
N LYS A 40 -4.38 -16.03 13.66
CA LYS A 40 -5.14 -15.82 14.90
C LYS A 40 -4.65 -16.67 16.08
N ASN A 41 -3.80 -17.67 15.83
CA ASN A 41 -3.30 -18.55 16.86
C ASN A 41 -2.20 -17.89 17.73
N VAL A 42 -1.78 -16.67 17.41
CA VAL A 42 -0.83 -15.88 18.19
C VAL A 42 -1.45 -14.54 18.60
N PRO A 43 -0.99 -13.91 19.70
CA PRO A 43 -1.48 -12.61 20.10
C PRO A 43 -1.28 -11.56 19.01
N PRO A 44 -2.17 -10.56 18.90
CA PRO A 44 -2.02 -9.48 17.93
C PRO A 44 -0.77 -8.65 18.22
N MET A 45 -0.05 -8.27 17.17
CA MET A 45 1.08 -7.36 17.26
C MET A 45 0.62 -5.91 17.03
N SER A 46 1.24 -4.99 17.77
CA SER A 46 1.12 -3.55 17.49
C SER A 46 2.49 -3.06 17.03
N LEU A 47 2.56 -2.53 15.82
CA LEU A 47 3.79 -2.11 15.16
C LEU A 47 3.71 -0.64 14.78
N THR A 48 4.84 0.05 14.88
CA THR A 48 5.01 1.39 14.31
C THR A 48 5.68 1.32 12.94
N ASN A 49 5.50 2.34 12.12
CA ASN A 49 6.22 2.44 10.85
C ASN A 49 7.74 2.32 11.01
N LYS A 50 8.29 2.92 12.09
CA LYS A 50 9.71 2.84 12.41
C LYS A 50 10.16 1.41 12.72
N GLN A 51 9.39 0.66 13.49
CA GLN A 51 9.70 -0.75 13.81
C GLN A 51 9.64 -1.62 12.57
N ILE A 52 8.65 -1.40 11.69
CA ILE A 52 8.54 -2.10 10.40
C ILE A 52 9.77 -1.81 9.52
N TYR A 53 10.17 -0.55 9.42
CA TYR A 53 11.37 -0.17 8.68
C TYR A 53 12.62 -0.85 9.26
N LEU A 54 12.84 -0.77 10.57
CA LEU A 54 13.99 -1.38 11.22
C LEU A 54 14.00 -2.92 11.09
N ALA A 55 12.84 -3.55 11.00
CA ALA A 55 12.74 -4.99 10.76
C ALA A 55 13.14 -5.39 9.33
N LEU A 56 12.79 -4.58 8.33
CA LEU A 56 12.81 -4.99 6.92
C LEU A 56 13.78 -4.23 6.04
N ALA A 57 14.36 -3.11 6.48
CA ALA A 57 15.34 -2.37 5.69
C ALA A 57 16.60 -3.21 5.45
N GLY A 58 17.16 -3.14 4.26
CA GLY A 58 18.43 -3.80 3.94
C GLY A 58 19.61 -3.21 4.71
N LYS A 59 19.61 -1.89 4.89
CA LYS A 59 20.62 -1.17 5.70
C LYS A 59 19.92 -0.25 6.69
N ILE A 60 20.54 -0.15 7.89
CA ILE A 60 20.08 0.76 8.94
C ILE A 60 21.25 1.57 9.48
N PRO A 61 21.02 2.71 10.17
CA PRO A 61 22.08 3.38 10.91
C PRO A 61 22.69 2.45 11.95
N ASN A 62 24.01 2.45 12.04
CA ASN A 62 24.71 1.70 13.06
C ASN A 62 24.34 2.25 14.46
N PRO A 63 23.79 1.43 15.37
CA PRO A 63 23.44 1.90 16.71
C PRO A 63 24.61 2.52 17.49
N ALA A 64 25.84 2.06 17.24
CA ALA A 64 27.04 2.58 17.88
C ALA A 64 27.64 3.83 17.18
N ALA A 65 27.28 4.08 15.90
CA ALA A 65 27.78 5.18 15.10
C ALA A 65 26.70 5.60 14.05
N PRO A 66 25.70 6.38 14.44
CA PRO A 66 24.49 6.63 13.62
C PRO A 66 24.73 7.26 12.24
N GLU A 67 25.90 7.85 12.00
CA GLU A 67 26.29 8.39 10.70
C GLU A 67 26.74 7.30 9.70
N GLN A 68 26.96 6.08 10.16
CA GLN A 68 27.35 4.94 9.35
C GLN A 68 26.14 4.03 9.12
N PHE A 69 26.03 3.49 7.91
CA PHE A 69 24.98 2.53 7.57
C PHE A 69 25.57 1.13 7.48
N ILE A 70 24.95 0.19 8.17
CA ILE A 70 25.35 -1.23 8.22
C ILE A 70 24.24 -2.11 7.65
N ASP A 71 24.57 -3.31 7.22
CA ASP A 71 23.57 -4.32 6.90
C ASP A 71 22.75 -4.61 8.15
N ASN A 72 21.45 -4.83 7.99
CA ASN A 72 20.53 -4.94 9.10
C ASN A 72 20.85 -6.15 9.99
N PRO A 73 21.24 -5.94 11.25
CA PRO A 73 21.65 -7.03 12.15
C PRO A 73 20.47 -7.68 12.89
N TYR A 74 19.29 -7.06 12.91
CA TYR A 74 18.15 -7.54 13.69
C TYR A 74 17.64 -8.89 13.18
N THR A 75 17.50 -9.85 14.07
CA THR A 75 17.01 -11.21 13.77
C THR A 75 15.69 -11.52 14.45
N SER A 76 15.38 -10.81 15.53
CA SER A 76 14.12 -10.94 16.26
C SER A 76 13.48 -9.58 16.58
N TRP A 77 12.16 -9.57 16.73
CA TRP A 77 11.40 -8.34 16.93
C TRP A 77 11.79 -7.61 18.22
N ASN A 78 12.06 -8.33 19.30
CA ASN A 78 12.47 -7.71 20.57
C ASN A 78 13.87 -7.08 20.55
N GLU A 79 14.70 -7.33 19.52
CA GLU A 79 15.97 -6.62 19.34
C GLU A 79 15.76 -5.19 18.81
N ILE A 80 14.60 -4.95 18.19
CA ILE A 80 14.20 -3.62 17.69
C ILE A 80 13.59 -2.79 18.82
N ASP A 81 12.75 -3.44 19.65
CA ASP A 81 12.05 -2.82 20.76
C ASP A 81 11.67 -3.90 21.78
N ASP A 82 12.06 -3.69 23.05
CA ASP A 82 11.81 -4.66 24.14
C ASP A 82 10.33 -4.94 24.40
N SER A 83 9.42 -4.07 23.94
CA SER A 83 7.98 -4.28 24.04
C SER A 83 7.43 -5.29 23.01
N LEU A 84 8.22 -5.61 21.98
CA LEU A 84 7.83 -6.57 20.95
C LEU A 84 8.16 -8.01 21.40
N PRO A 85 7.43 -9.00 20.86
CA PRO A 85 7.64 -10.38 21.25
C PRO A 85 9.02 -10.91 20.84
N LYS A 86 9.57 -11.82 21.68
CA LYS A 86 10.83 -12.49 21.38
C LYS A 86 10.63 -13.62 20.37
N ILE A 87 10.33 -13.25 19.14
CA ILE A 87 10.16 -14.15 18.00
C ILE A 87 11.03 -13.66 16.83
N LYS A 88 11.42 -14.59 15.96
CA LYS A 88 12.21 -14.30 14.76
C LYS A 88 11.45 -13.34 13.85
N ILE A 89 12.16 -12.44 13.20
CA ILE A 89 11.59 -11.63 12.12
C ILE A 89 11.41 -12.54 10.91
N GLY A 90 10.16 -12.78 10.55
CA GLY A 90 9.72 -13.49 9.35
C GLY A 90 8.58 -12.74 8.73
N VAL A 91 8.78 -12.16 7.54
CA VAL A 91 7.74 -11.40 6.83
C VAL A 91 7.66 -11.89 5.40
N MET A 92 6.49 -12.34 5.01
CA MET A 92 6.18 -12.76 3.65
C MET A 92 5.50 -11.61 2.91
N GLY A 93 5.85 -11.42 1.66
CA GLY A 93 5.22 -10.38 0.86
C GLY A 93 5.44 -10.53 -0.63
N PRO A 94 4.77 -9.68 -1.40
CA PRO A 94 4.84 -9.74 -2.85
C PRO A 94 6.20 -9.28 -3.41
N PRO A 95 6.51 -9.66 -4.67
CA PRO A 95 7.75 -9.28 -5.34
C PRO A 95 7.76 -7.79 -5.72
N PRO A 96 8.92 -7.24 -6.15
CA PRO A 96 9.06 -5.85 -6.56
C PRO A 96 8.14 -5.41 -7.71
N SER A 97 7.65 -6.32 -8.54
CA SER A 97 6.69 -6.04 -9.62
C SER A 97 5.26 -5.73 -9.12
N SER A 98 4.96 -6.01 -7.85
CA SER A 98 3.62 -5.87 -7.27
C SER A 98 3.32 -4.44 -6.82
N GLY A 99 2.14 -3.92 -7.19
CA GLY A 99 1.64 -2.65 -6.67
C GLY A 99 1.39 -2.65 -5.15
N THR A 100 1.15 -3.81 -4.53
CA THR A 100 1.07 -3.97 -3.06
C THR A 100 2.43 -3.76 -2.43
N ARG A 101 3.52 -4.24 -3.06
CA ARG A 101 4.88 -3.99 -2.62
C ARG A 101 5.23 -2.51 -2.70
N ASP A 102 4.91 -1.84 -3.82
CA ASP A 102 5.15 -0.39 -3.97
C ASP A 102 4.42 0.42 -2.90
N ALA A 103 3.17 0.07 -2.62
CA ALA A 103 2.38 0.73 -1.59
C ALA A 103 2.96 0.47 -0.18
N PHE A 104 3.36 -0.75 0.12
CA PHE A 104 4.01 -1.09 1.38
C PHE A 104 5.28 -0.26 1.59
N VAL A 105 6.13 -0.17 0.57
CA VAL A 105 7.37 0.62 0.63
C VAL A 105 7.06 2.10 0.85
N SER A 106 6.17 2.69 0.05
CA SER A 106 5.88 4.13 0.13
C SER A 106 5.11 4.55 1.38
N LEU A 107 4.18 3.72 1.85
CA LEU A 107 3.29 4.06 2.96
C LEU A 107 3.86 3.69 4.33
N LEU A 108 4.71 2.67 4.42
CA LEU A 108 5.22 2.15 5.69
C LEU A 108 6.74 2.29 5.80
N MET A 109 7.49 1.75 4.82
CA MET A 109 8.95 1.77 4.88
C MET A 109 9.52 3.18 4.83
N GLU A 110 9.11 4.01 3.85
CA GLU A 110 9.57 5.39 3.74
C GLU A 110 9.17 6.23 4.94
N LYS A 111 7.93 6.10 5.43
CA LYS A 111 7.48 6.81 6.64
C LYS A 111 8.27 6.40 7.88
N GLY A 112 8.55 5.12 8.05
CA GLY A 112 9.37 4.62 9.15
C GLY A 112 10.82 5.10 9.06
N CYS A 113 11.37 5.12 7.84
CA CYS A 113 12.68 5.64 7.51
C CYS A 113 12.83 7.12 7.87
N GLU A 114 11.82 7.94 7.54
CA GLU A 114 11.78 9.39 7.82
C GLU A 114 11.75 9.70 9.33
N GLN A 115 11.31 8.77 10.17
CA GLN A 115 11.36 8.92 11.63
C GLN A 115 12.76 8.79 12.21
N ILE A 116 13.77 8.43 11.41
CA ILE A 116 15.16 8.30 11.83
C ILE A 116 15.91 9.59 11.42
N PRO A 117 16.34 10.45 12.38
CA PRO A 117 16.86 11.78 12.09
C PRO A 117 18.04 11.80 11.11
N THR A 118 18.97 10.85 11.22
CA THR A 118 20.14 10.75 10.34
C THR A 118 19.76 10.41 8.89
N ILE A 119 18.69 9.65 8.67
CA ILE A 119 18.18 9.34 7.34
C ILE A 119 17.30 10.50 6.83
N ALA A 120 16.45 11.06 7.68
CA ALA A 120 15.57 12.17 7.32
C ALA A 120 16.36 13.37 6.75
N ALA A 121 17.55 13.64 7.32
CA ALA A 121 18.44 14.69 6.85
C ALA A 121 18.91 14.47 5.39
N LEU A 122 18.97 13.22 4.92
CA LEU A 122 19.37 12.90 3.55
C LEU A 122 18.28 13.25 2.53
N LYS A 123 17.01 13.34 2.94
CA LYS A 123 15.88 13.58 2.03
C LYS A 123 16.06 14.81 1.15
N GLN A 124 16.65 15.88 1.71
CA GLN A 124 16.95 17.10 0.98
C GLN A 124 18.41 17.16 0.49
N ALA A 125 19.34 16.61 1.28
CA ALA A 125 20.77 16.73 0.98
C ALA A 125 21.28 15.73 -0.07
N LYS A 126 20.73 14.49 -0.05
CA LYS A 126 21.18 13.36 -0.90
C LYS A 126 20.00 12.44 -1.25
N ARG A 127 19.06 12.92 -2.03
CA ARG A 127 17.80 12.24 -2.36
C ARG A 127 17.99 10.80 -2.82
N SER A 128 18.92 10.52 -3.71
CA SER A 128 19.16 9.15 -4.21
C SER A 128 19.62 8.19 -3.09
N GLN A 129 20.43 8.68 -2.13
CA GLN A 129 20.84 7.87 -0.98
C GLN A 129 19.65 7.63 -0.02
N PHE A 130 18.82 8.65 0.20
CA PHE A 130 17.58 8.52 0.97
C PHE A 130 16.68 7.44 0.35
N ASP A 131 16.40 7.55 -0.95
CA ASP A 131 15.54 6.60 -1.65
C ASP A 131 16.09 5.16 -1.56
N THR A 132 17.40 4.99 -1.76
CA THR A 132 18.06 3.67 -1.62
C THR A 132 17.90 3.10 -0.22
N LEU A 133 18.09 3.89 0.84
CA LEU A 133 17.96 3.42 2.22
C LEU A 133 16.52 3.11 2.60
N CYS A 134 15.57 3.95 2.19
CA CYS A 134 14.18 3.85 2.60
C CYS A 134 13.38 2.81 1.82
N GLN A 135 13.79 2.52 0.56
CA GLN A 135 13.04 1.63 -0.33
C GLN A 135 13.63 0.22 -0.43
N SER A 136 14.90 0.02 -0.01
CA SER A 136 15.54 -1.29 -0.10
C SER A 136 15.11 -2.20 1.03
N ILE A 137 14.46 -3.31 0.68
CA ILE A 137 14.14 -4.38 1.62
C ILE A 137 15.28 -5.41 1.65
N ARG A 138 15.54 -5.96 2.82
CA ARG A 138 16.59 -6.98 3.06
C ARG A 138 16.30 -8.29 2.32
N SER A 139 17.36 -9.01 1.96
CA SER A 139 17.30 -10.28 1.21
C SER A 139 17.98 -11.45 1.93
N ASP A 140 18.15 -11.34 3.24
CA ASP A 140 18.84 -12.35 4.09
C ASP A 140 17.90 -13.41 4.66
N GLY A 141 16.65 -13.46 4.20
CA GLY A 141 15.64 -14.43 4.61
C GLY A 141 14.69 -13.95 5.71
N ALA A 142 14.84 -12.75 6.25
CA ALA A 142 13.85 -12.13 7.13
C ALA A 142 12.62 -11.63 6.32
N TYR A 143 12.84 -11.18 5.09
CA TYR A 143 11.77 -10.98 4.11
C TYR A 143 11.78 -12.11 3.08
N ILE A 144 10.61 -12.70 2.82
CA ILE A 144 10.42 -13.84 1.91
C ILE A 144 9.46 -13.43 0.79
N GLU A 145 9.97 -13.34 -0.43
CA GLU A 145 9.13 -13.10 -1.59
C GLU A 145 8.28 -14.34 -1.92
N THR A 146 6.96 -14.15 -2.05
CA THR A 146 5.99 -15.25 -2.23
C THR A 146 5.26 -15.25 -3.56
N GLY A 147 5.65 -14.37 -4.49
CA GLY A 147 4.93 -14.15 -5.74
C GLY A 147 3.74 -13.19 -5.56
N GLU A 148 2.99 -12.98 -6.63
CA GLU A 148 1.88 -12.00 -6.65
C GLU A 148 0.53 -12.56 -6.17
N ASN A 149 0.47 -13.85 -5.84
CA ASN A 149 -0.76 -14.49 -5.39
C ASN A 149 -0.85 -14.49 -3.86
N ASP A 150 -1.59 -13.56 -3.31
CA ASP A 150 -1.79 -13.38 -1.87
C ASP A 150 -2.38 -14.63 -1.17
N ASN A 151 -3.09 -15.51 -1.88
CA ASN A 151 -3.56 -16.77 -1.28
C ASN A 151 -2.41 -17.68 -0.81
N ILE A 152 -1.24 -17.57 -1.44
CA ILE A 152 -0.05 -18.32 -1.01
C ILE A 152 0.44 -17.80 0.33
N ILE A 153 0.37 -16.48 0.56
CA ILE A 153 0.72 -15.86 1.83
C ILE A 153 -0.24 -16.34 2.92
N VAL A 154 -1.55 -16.34 2.65
CA VAL A 154 -2.57 -16.83 3.59
C VAL A 154 -2.27 -18.27 4.04
N GLN A 155 -2.02 -19.18 3.10
CA GLN A 155 -1.68 -20.58 3.41
C GLN A 155 -0.40 -20.72 4.23
N LYS A 156 0.64 -19.94 3.91
CA LYS A 156 1.92 -19.97 4.64
C LYS A 156 1.79 -19.44 6.05
N LEU A 157 0.95 -18.44 6.31
CA LEU A 157 0.70 -17.91 7.65
C LEU A 157 -0.06 -18.91 8.54
N GLU A 158 -0.87 -19.80 7.97
CA GLU A 158 -1.47 -20.91 8.73
C GLU A 158 -0.41 -21.91 9.20
N MET A 159 0.61 -22.18 8.36
CA MET A 159 1.70 -23.11 8.69
C MET A 159 2.79 -22.48 9.58
N ASN A 160 2.98 -21.16 9.49
CA ASN A 160 3.98 -20.40 10.26
C ASN A 160 3.29 -19.29 11.04
N PRO A 161 2.63 -19.59 12.16
CA PRO A 161 1.75 -18.65 12.86
C PRO A 161 2.42 -17.38 13.38
N THR A 162 3.73 -17.41 13.60
CA THR A 162 4.53 -16.29 14.13
C THR A 162 5.05 -15.34 13.03
N ASP A 163 4.95 -15.73 11.76
CA ASP A 163 5.35 -14.89 10.64
C ASP A 163 4.24 -13.86 10.32
N LEU A 164 4.65 -12.74 9.72
CA LEU A 164 3.75 -11.75 9.19
C LEU A 164 3.62 -11.89 7.67
N GLY A 165 2.47 -11.48 7.12
CA GLY A 165 2.23 -11.41 5.69
C GLY A 165 1.78 -10.02 5.27
N ILE A 166 2.36 -9.49 4.21
CA ILE A 166 1.93 -8.22 3.60
C ILE A 166 0.87 -8.54 2.56
N LEU A 167 -0.34 -8.07 2.81
CA LEU A 167 -1.55 -8.36 2.01
C LEU A 167 -2.33 -7.08 1.72
N GLY A 168 -3.19 -7.13 0.69
CA GLY A 168 -4.31 -6.20 0.59
C GLY A 168 -5.37 -6.49 1.67
N TYR A 169 -6.03 -5.44 2.14
CA TYR A 169 -7.08 -5.55 3.16
C TYR A 169 -8.20 -6.55 2.77
N ASN A 170 -8.54 -6.62 1.50
CA ASN A 170 -9.53 -7.56 0.99
C ASN A 170 -9.20 -9.03 1.33
N PHE A 171 -7.92 -9.42 1.27
CA PHE A 171 -7.50 -10.78 1.64
C PHE A 171 -7.60 -11.03 3.14
N LEU A 172 -7.26 -10.04 3.96
CA LEU A 172 -7.49 -10.13 5.40
C LEU A 172 -8.98 -10.27 5.70
N ASP A 173 -9.83 -9.46 5.06
CA ASP A 173 -11.28 -9.45 5.30
C ASP A 173 -11.93 -10.78 4.92
N GLN A 174 -11.53 -11.38 3.80
CA GLN A 174 -12.01 -12.68 3.34
C GLN A 174 -11.49 -13.88 4.15
N ASN A 175 -10.43 -13.70 4.94
CA ASN A 175 -9.79 -14.76 5.73
C ASN A 175 -9.78 -14.45 7.24
N ARG A 176 -10.76 -13.70 7.73
CA ARG A 176 -10.86 -13.33 9.15
C ARG A 176 -11.13 -14.52 10.09
N ASP A 177 -11.50 -15.65 9.56
CA ASP A 177 -11.58 -16.92 10.30
C ASP A 177 -10.21 -17.46 10.71
N LYS A 178 -9.16 -17.20 9.91
CA LYS A 178 -7.79 -17.71 10.05
C LYS A 178 -6.76 -16.65 10.45
N LEU A 179 -6.92 -15.44 9.92
CA LEU A 179 -5.97 -14.35 10.04
C LEU A 179 -6.53 -13.19 10.86
N GLN A 180 -5.61 -12.40 11.40
CA GLN A 180 -5.86 -11.10 11.98
C GLN A 180 -4.79 -10.11 11.53
N GLY A 181 -5.12 -8.81 11.50
CA GLY A 181 -4.17 -7.76 11.18
C GLY A 181 -3.42 -7.28 12.41
N SER A 182 -2.14 -6.99 12.28
CA SER A 182 -1.40 -6.20 13.26
C SER A 182 -1.97 -4.79 13.34
N LEU A 183 -1.92 -4.19 14.52
CA LEU A 183 -2.19 -2.77 14.67
C LEU A 183 -1.02 -1.96 14.07
N LEU A 184 -1.33 -0.88 13.39
CA LEU A 184 -0.35 0.08 12.92
C LEU A 184 -0.51 1.38 13.71
N ASP A 185 0.51 1.73 14.49
CA ASP A 185 0.45 2.87 15.42
C ASP A 185 -0.82 2.86 16.31
N GLY A 186 -1.23 1.66 16.74
CA GLY A 186 -2.40 1.43 17.58
C GLY A 186 -3.74 1.38 16.82
N VAL A 187 -3.75 1.58 15.50
CA VAL A 187 -4.96 1.56 14.67
C VAL A 187 -5.11 0.20 13.97
N ALA A 188 -6.28 -0.40 14.08
CA ALA A 188 -6.59 -1.66 13.40
C ALA A 188 -6.88 -1.43 11.91
N ALA A 189 -6.47 -2.39 11.08
CA ALA A 189 -6.86 -2.45 9.68
C ALA A 189 -8.30 -2.98 9.56
N ASP A 190 -9.26 -2.08 9.61
CA ASP A 190 -10.66 -2.40 9.38
C ASP A 190 -11.31 -1.40 8.40
N TYR A 191 -12.50 -1.75 7.93
CA TYR A 191 -13.24 -0.92 6.98
C TYR A 191 -13.39 0.54 7.44
N LYS A 192 -13.73 0.74 8.72
CA LYS A 192 -14.01 2.08 9.26
C LYS A 192 -12.76 2.94 9.34
N SER A 193 -11.67 2.37 9.85
CA SER A 193 -10.39 3.09 10.01
C SER A 193 -9.76 3.45 8.66
N ILE A 194 -9.89 2.56 7.65
CA ILE A 194 -9.40 2.82 6.30
C ILE A 194 -10.28 3.85 5.58
N ALA A 195 -11.61 3.70 5.64
CA ALA A 195 -12.55 4.67 5.05
C ALA A 195 -12.42 6.07 5.68
N ALA A 196 -12.18 6.15 7.00
CA ALA A 196 -11.94 7.38 7.72
C ALA A 196 -10.51 7.92 7.57
N ARG A 197 -9.62 7.24 6.83
CA ARG A 197 -8.19 7.57 6.66
C ARG A 197 -7.42 7.65 7.99
N GLN A 198 -7.86 6.92 8.99
CA GLN A 198 -7.16 6.78 10.28
C GLN A 198 -6.05 5.72 10.20
N TYR A 199 -6.25 4.70 9.35
CA TYR A 199 -5.23 3.68 9.09
C TYR A 199 -4.24 4.21 8.05
N GLU A 200 -2.99 4.42 8.45
CA GLU A 200 -2.00 5.12 7.63
C GLU A 200 -1.57 4.38 6.36
N ALA A 201 -1.70 3.05 6.33
CA ALA A 201 -1.40 2.24 5.17
C ALA A 201 -2.59 2.10 4.20
N ALA A 202 -3.48 3.08 4.17
CA ALA A 202 -4.55 3.19 3.19
C ALA A 202 -4.09 3.99 1.96
N ARG A 203 -4.49 3.53 0.78
CA ARG A 203 -4.18 4.16 -0.50
C ARG A 203 -5.43 4.35 -1.35
N PRO A 204 -5.57 5.49 -2.05
CA PRO A 204 -6.61 5.65 -3.04
C PRO A 204 -6.31 4.86 -4.32
N LEU A 205 -7.35 4.33 -4.93
CA LEU A 205 -7.28 3.67 -6.23
C LEU A 205 -7.86 4.58 -7.30
N TYR A 206 -7.17 4.69 -8.43
CA TYR A 206 -7.55 5.55 -9.55
C TYR A 206 -7.69 4.77 -10.84
N LEU A 207 -8.56 5.26 -11.71
CA LEU A 207 -8.63 4.92 -13.11
C LEU A 207 -8.38 6.18 -13.94
N TYR A 208 -7.46 6.10 -14.90
CA TYR A 208 -7.20 7.14 -15.87
C TYR A 208 -7.69 6.70 -17.25
N VAL A 209 -8.45 7.55 -17.90
CA VAL A 209 -9.01 7.31 -19.24
C VAL A 209 -8.46 8.32 -20.22
N LYS A 210 -7.82 7.85 -21.29
CA LYS A 210 -7.37 8.70 -22.39
C LYS A 210 -8.56 9.12 -23.23
N LYS A 211 -8.92 10.40 -23.22
CA LYS A 211 -10.12 10.93 -23.92
C LYS A 211 -10.10 10.66 -25.41
N SER A 212 -8.94 10.78 -26.05
CA SER A 212 -8.81 10.52 -27.49
C SER A 212 -9.18 9.10 -27.92
N HIS A 213 -9.30 8.14 -26.98
CA HIS A 213 -9.75 6.77 -27.29
C HIS A 213 -11.28 6.64 -27.29
N ILE A 214 -12.00 7.54 -26.61
CA ILE A 214 -13.45 7.41 -26.42
C ILE A 214 -14.23 7.36 -27.74
N PRO A 215 -13.95 8.22 -28.74
CA PRO A 215 -14.68 8.17 -30.00
C PRO A 215 -14.43 6.89 -30.83
N PHE A 216 -13.31 6.20 -30.59
CA PHE A 216 -12.87 5.07 -31.42
C PHE A 216 -13.07 3.70 -30.76
N ILE A 217 -13.21 3.64 -29.43
CA ILE A 217 -13.38 2.40 -28.70
C ILE A 217 -14.79 2.37 -28.11
N PRO A 218 -15.70 1.56 -28.70
CA PRO A 218 -17.05 1.42 -28.19
C PRO A 218 -17.07 0.89 -26.75
N GLY A 219 -18.05 1.33 -25.96
CA GLY A 219 -18.28 0.83 -24.62
C GLY A 219 -17.53 1.58 -23.50
N ILE A 220 -16.63 2.52 -23.80
CA ILE A 220 -15.93 3.27 -22.74
C ILE A 220 -16.92 4.13 -21.93
N ASN A 221 -17.85 4.81 -22.57
CA ASN A 221 -18.83 5.64 -21.85
C ASN A 221 -19.77 4.79 -20.99
N GLU A 222 -20.23 3.68 -21.52
CA GLU A 222 -21.09 2.72 -20.83
C GLU A 222 -20.34 2.09 -19.63
N PHE A 223 -19.06 1.74 -19.82
CA PHE A 223 -18.21 1.26 -18.73
C PHE A 223 -18.04 2.32 -17.64
N LEU A 224 -17.79 3.58 -17.99
CA LEU A 224 -17.67 4.67 -17.01
C LEU A 224 -18.98 4.90 -16.27
N TYR A 225 -20.10 4.84 -16.97
CA TYR A 225 -21.44 4.97 -16.38
C TYR A 225 -21.69 3.85 -15.34
N ASP A 226 -21.39 2.60 -15.72
CA ASP A 226 -21.59 1.43 -14.88
C ASP A 226 -20.59 1.42 -13.70
N LEU A 227 -19.30 1.61 -13.97
CA LEU A 227 -18.26 1.65 -12.93
C LEU A 227 -18.57 2.67 -11.83
N THR A 228 -19.12 3.83 -12.21
CA THR A 228 -19.42 4.92 -11.29
C THR A 228 -20.85 4.88 -10.74
N SER A 229 -21.56 3.78 -10.92
CA SER A 229 -22.89 3.59 -10.33
C SER A 229 -22.80 3.15 -8.85
N GLU A 230 -23.80 3.47 -8.04
CA GLU A 230 -23.83 3.05 -6.64
C GLU A 230 -23.92 1.51 -6.51
N GLU A 231 -24.50 0.83 -7.50
CA GLU A 231 -24.56 -0.63 -7.59
C GLU A 231 -23.18 -1.25 -7.79
N THR A 232 -22.23 -0.50 -8.37
CA THR A 232 -20.87 -0.96 -8.62
C THR A 232 -19.92 -0.56 -7.49
N TRP A 233 -19.75 0.72 -7.21
CA TRP A 233 -18.72 1.22 -6.29
C TRP A 233 -19.26 1.78 -4.97
N GLY A 234 -20.58 1.74 -4.76
CA GLY A 234 -21.24 2.24 -3.56
C GLY A 234 -20.97 1.39 -2.32
N GLU A 235 -21.54 1.83 -1.20
CA GLU A 235 -21.39 1.13 0.10
C GLU A 235 -21.98 -0.28 0.09
N GLU A 236 -23.01 -0.53 -0.72
CA GLU A 236 -23.60 -1.85 -0.97
C GLU A 236 -23.29 -2.35 -2.39
N GLY A 237 -22.32 -1.72 -3.08
CA GLY A 237 -21.92 -2.07 -4.43
C GLY A 237 -21.09 -3.35 -4.50
N TYR A 238 -21.14 -4.05 -5.64
CA TYR A 238 -20.49 -5.36 -5.77
C TYR A 238 -18.95 -5.29 -5.62
N LEU A 239 -18.30 -4.14 -5.91
CA LEU A 239 -16.86 -3.99 -5.71
C LEU A 239 -16.45 -4.03 -4.24
N ARG A 240 -17.35 -3.65 -3.32
CA ARG A 240 -17.13 -3.82 -1.88
C ARG A 240 -16.97 -5.30 -1.51
N GLU A 241 -17.75 -6.18 -2.09
CA GLU A 241 -17.61 -7.64 -1.90
C GLU A 241 -16.26 -8.16 -2.43
N LYS A 242 -15.66 -7.43 -3.36
CA LYS A 242 -14.32 -7.71 -3.89
C LYS A 242 -13.19 -7.04 -3.09
N GLY A 243 -13.55 -6.35 -2.00
CA GLY A 243 -12.61 -5.72 -1.09
C GLY A 243 -12.31 -4.25 -1.33
N LEU A 244 -13.01 -3.60 -2.28
CA LEU A 244 -12.93 -2.15 -2.41
C LEU A 244 -13.52 -1.50 -1.16
N ILE A 245 -12.83 -0.49 -0.64
CA ILE A 245 -13.39 0.42 0.36
C ILE A 245 -13.92 1.65 -0.38
N PRO A 246 -15.25 1.84 -0.45
CA PRO A 246 -15.84 2.98 -1.14
C PRO A 246 -15.32 4.32 -0.62
N ALA A 247 -15.15 5.26 -1.53
CA ALA A 247 -14.95 6.66 -1.17
C ALA A 247 -16.24 7.21 -0.49
N SER A 248 -16.16 8.37 0.18
CA SER A 248 -17.35 9.01 0.74
C SER A 248 -18.40 9.29 -0.36
N GLN A 249 -19.67 9.34 0.03
CA GLN A 249 -20.75 9.60 -0.92
C GLN A 249 -20.51 10.90 -1.71
N GLN A 250 -20.01 11.95 -1.05
CA GLN A 250 -19.69 13.20 -1.71
C GLN A 250 -18.59 13.00 -2.77
N GLU A 251 -17.49 12.33 -2.43
CA GLU A 251 -16.41 12.03 -3.38
C GLU A 251 -16.92 11.20 -4.56
N ARG A 252 -17.75 10.18 -4.31
CA ARG A 252 -18.34 9.36 -5.39
C ARG A 252 -19.19 10.19 -6.34
N GLN A 253 -20.03 11.09 -5.82
CA GLN A 253 -20.85 11.98 -6.65
C GLN A 253 -20.00 12.94 -7.51
N GLU A 254 -18.92 13.50 -6.93
CA GLU A 254 -18.00 14.37 -7.64
C GLU A 254 -17.28 13.62 -8.78
N PHE A 255 -16.67 12.48 -8.46
CA PHE A 255 -15.96 11.68 -9.47
C PHE A 255 -16.89 11.06 -10.51
N ARG A 256 -18.13 10.68 -10.15
CA ARG A 256 -19.15 10.28 -11.13
C ARG A 256 -19.47 11.41 -12.10
N LYS A 257 -19.71 12.60 -11.59
CA LYS A 257 -19.97 13.78 -12.42
C LYS A 257 -18.79 14.05 -13.37
N ASP A 258 -17.57 14.03 -12.86
CA ASP A 258 -16.36 14.29 -13.65
C ASP A 258 -16.14 13.19 -14.71
N ALA A 259 -16.42 11.91 -14.39
CA ALA A 259 -16.36 10.80 -15.32
C ALA A 259 -17.38 10.91 -16.45
N LEU A 260 -18.65 11.21 -16.11
CA LEU A 260 -19.73 11.30 -17.11
C LEU A 260 -19.63 12.55 -18.01
N LEU A 261 -19.07 13.64 -17.50
CA LEU A 261 -18.78 14.84 -18.27
C LEU A 261 -17.44 14.77 -19.00
N LEU A 262 -16.69 13.68 -18.85
CA LEU A 262 -15.34 13.52 -19.41
C LEU A 262 -14.44 14.72 -19.09
N LYS A 263 -14.49 15.17 -17.83
CA LYS A 263 -13.78 16.36 -17.39
C LYS A 263 -12.27 16.14 -17.49
N ASP A 264 -11.57 17.13 -18.03
CA ASP A 264 -10.13 17.06 -18.14
C ASP A 264 -9.47 17.07 -16.76
N PHE A 265 -8.54 16.13 -16.58
CA PHE A 265 -7.66 16.09 -15.44
C PHE A 265 -6.75 17.32 -15.42
N THR A 266 -6.64 17.95 -14.26
CA THR A 266 -5.68 19.00 -13.95
C THR A 266 -4.95 18.65 -12.66
N LEU A 267 -3.65 18.94 -12.59
CA LEU A 267 -2.80 18.72 -11.41
C LEU A 267 -3.20 19.60 -10.23
#